data_c2aa9cee42aef75fad2dfc1198ffe58d
#
_entry.id   c2aa9cee42aef75fad2dfc1198ffe58d
#
_cell.length_a   1.000
_cell.length_b   1.000
_cell.length_c   1.000
_cell.angle_alpha   90.00
_cell.angle_beta   90.00
_cell.angle_gamma   90.00
#
_symmetry.space_group_name_H-M   'P 1'
#
loop_
_entity.id
_entity.type
_entity.pdbx_description
1 polymer ?
#
loop_
_entity_poly.entity_id
_entity_poly.type
_entity_poly.pdbx_seq_one_letter_code
_entity_poly.pdbx_strand_id
1 'polypeptide(L)'
;GSGTGYAVKELDDLGYNAFGVDQSQKMVSYSEKKYPESNYKCGDINEPMIFEKNSFTHVLCLYYTIYQFKDKVSFFRNCYHWLQPGGYLIIHLVDPDKFDMAIPSSKNILFGSPKIVGDERNKDSIVDFTNYVYKSSWKKNAGKNVTLTETIKNKNNSNIRQNEQTLYMEKIQDIISSASNNGFTVKSVVNLKSSTMDPFQYLYFFERML
;
A
#
# COMPACT_ATOMS: atom_id res chain seq x y z
N GLY A 1 -4.70 2.42 -6.23
CA GLY A 1 -3.43 1.70 -6.15
C GLY A 1 -3.60 0.19 -6.17
N SER A 2 -4.52 -0.36 -7.02
CA SER A 2 -4.78 -1.81 -7.09
C SER A 2 -3.61 -2.63 -7.65
N GLY A 3 -2.62 -1.97 -8.25
CA GLY A 3 -1.42 -2.60 -8.79
C GLY A 3 -1.74 -3.71 -9.79
N THR A 4 -1.23 -4.91 -9.53
CA THR A 4 -1.44 -6.09 -10.38
C THR A 4 -2.79 -6.80 -10.19
N GLY A 5 -3.73 -6.22 -9.46
CA GLY A 5 -5.12 -6.66 -9.34
C GLY A 5 -5.39 -7.81 -8.37
N TYR A 6 -4.36 -8.32 -7.67
CA TYR A 6 -4.50 -9.49 -6.81
C TYR A 6 -5.57 -9.31 -5.71
N ALA A 7 -5.57 -8.17 -5.02
CA ALA A 7 -6.54 -7.92 -3.95
C ALA A 7 -7.98 -7.83 -4.47
N VAL A 8 -8.19 -7.29 -5.68
CA VAL A 8 -9.50 -7.23 -6.32
C VAL A 8 -10.00 -8.64 -6.62
N LYS A 9 -9.15 -9.46 -7.25
CA LYS A 9 -9.46 -10.86 -7.56
C LYS A 9 -9.81 -11.67 -6.31
N GLU A 10 -9.05 -11.54 -5.23
CA GLU A 10 -9.35 -12.26 -3.97
C GLU A 10 -10.70 -11.85 -3.38
N LEU A 11 -11.07 -10.57 -3.48
CA LEU A 11 -12.38 -10.09 -3.02
C LEU A 11 -13.52 -10.63 -3.90
N ASP A 12 -13.34 -10.65 -5.22
CA ASP A 12 -14.32 -11.21 -6.15
C ASP A 12 -14.53 -12.72 -5.90
N ASP A 13 -13.46 -13.48 -5.65
CA ASP A 13 -13.55 -14.91 -5.31
C ASP A 13 -14.31 -15.17 -3.99
N LEU A 14 -14.27 -14.22 -3.08
CA LEU A 14 -15.04 -14.26 -1.83
C LEU A 14 -16.52 -13.81 -2.03
N GLY A 15 -16.92 -13.46 -3.25
CA GLY A 15 -18.28 -13.05 -3.59
C GLY A 15 -18.58 -11.57 -3.38
N TYR A 16 -17.56 -10.74 -3.17
CA TYR A 16 -17.73 -9.28 -3.13
C TYR A 16 -17.65 -8.70 -4.54
N ASN A 17 -18.41 -7.64 -4.80
CA ASN A 17 -18.30 -6.86 -6.03
C ASN A 17 -17.16 -5.85 -5.86
N ALA A 18 -15.95 -6.20 -6.32
CA ALA A 18 -14.76 -5.41 -6.13
C ALA A 18 -14.38 -4.62 -7.39
N PHE A 19 -13.74 -3.47 -7.20
CA PHE A 19 -13.30 -2.58 -8.26
C PHE A 19 -11.88 -2.07 -7.98
N GLY A 20 -10.96 -2.26 -8.92
CA GLY A 20 -9.59 -1.79 -8.80
C GLY A 20 -9.33 -0.51 -9.58
N VAL A 21 -8.63 0.45 -8.97
CA VAL A 21 -8.13 1.62 -9.68
C VAL A 21 -6.61 1.75 -9.48
N ASP A 22 -5.90 2.04 -10.57
CA ASP A 22 -4.46 2.34 -10.53
C ASP A 22 -4.13 3.40 -11.59
N GLN A 23 -3.20 4.31 -11.27
CA GLN A 23 -2.77 5.33 -12.22
C GLN A 23 -1.89 4.77 -13.35
N SER A 24 -1.29 3.59 -13.16
CA SER A 24 -0.43 2.94 -14.14
C SER A 24 -1.25 2.11 -15.12
N GLN A 25 -1.38 2.60 -16.36
CA GLN A 25 -2.02 1.83 -17.44
C GLN A 25 -1.40 0.44 -17.61
N LYS A 26 -0.10 0.29 -17.40
CA LYS A 26 0.58 -1.01 -17.49
C LYS A 26 0.12 -1.98 -16.40
N MET A 27 -0.12 -1.50 -15.18
CA MET A 27 -0.66 -2.32 -14.09
C MET A 27 -2.09 -2.73 -14.39
N VAL A 28 -2.93 -1.80 -14.83
CA VAL A 28 -4.32 -2.06 -15.22
C VAL A 28 -4.38 -3.09 -16.34
N SER A 29 -3.63 -2.88 -17.44
CA SER A 29 -3.61 -3.84 -18.56
C SER A 29 -3.09 -5.22 -18.16
N TYR A 30 -2.16 -5.30 -17.21
CA TYR A 30 -1.71 -6.57 -16.66
C TYR A 30 -2.83 -7.25 -15.84
N SER A 31 -3.53 -6.49 -14.99
CA SER A 31 -4.62 -7.01 -14.17
C SER A 31 -5.78 -7.53 -15.01
N GLU A 32 -6.23 -6.75 -16.02
CA GLU A 32 -7.27 -7.15 -16.97
C GLU A 32 -6.93 -8.45 -17.73
N LYS A 33 -5.67 -8.58 -18.16
CA LYS A 33 -5.21 -9.79 -18.81
C LYS A 33 -5.14 -10.99 -17.87
N LYS A 34 -4.73 -10.77 -16.63
CA LYS A 34 -4.50 -11.84 -15.64
C LYS A 34 -5.80 -12.29 -14.96
N TYR A 35 -6.71 -11.36 -14.73
CA TYR A 35 -7.98 -11.57 -14.03
C TYR A 35 -9.13 -10.92 -14.83
N PRO A 36 -9.50 -11.49 -15.99
CA PRO A 36 -10.44 -10.84 -16.92
C PRO A 36 -11.88 -10.73 -16.40
N GLU A 37 -12.22 -11.48 -15.35
CA GLU A 37 -13.56 -11.42 -14.73
C GLU A 37 -13.69 -10.28 -13.70
N SER A 38 -12.58 -9.66 -13.29
CA SER A 38 -12.57 -8.58 -12.32
C SER A 38 -12.59 -7.21 -12.99
N ASN A 39 -13.04 -6.19 -12.26
CA ASN A 39 -13.22 -4.84 -12.79
C ASN A 39 -12.04 -3.93 -12.44
N TYR A 40 -11.46 -3.28 -13.45
CA TYR A 40 -10.34 -2.35 -13.28
C TYR A 40 -10.57 -1.04 -14.04
N LYS A 41 -9.95 0.03 -13.57
CA LYS A 41 -9.95 1.34 -14.20
C LYS A 41 -8.58 2.00 -14.07
N CYS A 42 -8.08 2.57 -15.17
CA CYS A 42 -6.92 3.44 -15.09
C CYS A 42 -7.35 4.85 -14.69
N GLY A 43 -6.72 5.42 -13.66
CA GLY A 43 -7.02 6.77 -13.22
C GLY A 43 -6.27 7.18 -11.95
N ASP A 44 -6.18 8.49 -11.72
CA ASP A 44 -5.60 9.06 -10.50
C ASP A 44 -6.67 9.14 -9.42
N ILE A 45 -6.44 8.47 -8.31
CA ILE A 45 -7.35 8.45 -7.15
C ILE A 45 -7.54 9.85 -6.51
N ASN A 46 -6.68 10.82 -6.83
CA ASN A 46 -6.86 12.21 -6.44
C ASN A 46 -7.84 12.98 -7.33
N GLU A 47 -8.27 12.40 -8.45
CA GLU A 47 -9.31 12.97 -9.30
C GLU A 47 -10.70 12.65 -8.71
N PRO A 48 -11.52 13.68 -8.37
CA PRO A 48 -12.79 13.46 -7.64
C PRO A 48 -13.85 12.72 -8.46
N MET A 49 -13.80 12.84 -9.79
CA MET A 49 -14.83 12.32 -10.70
C MET A 49 -14.58 10.89 -11.18
N ILE A 50 -13.62 10.17 -10.59
CA ILE A 50 -13.36 8.78 -10.98
C ILE A 50 -14.55 7.87 -10.69
N PHE A 51 -15.24 8.08 -9.58
CA PHE A 51 -16.41 7.32 -9.17
C PHE A 51 -17.56 8.25 -8.76
N GLU A 52 -18.78 7.74 -8.84
CA GLU A 52 -19.98 8.45 -8.41
C GLU A 52 -20.08 8.52 -6.88
N LYS A 53 -20.86 9.49 -6.42
CA LYS A 53 -21.15 9.66 -4.99
C LYS A 53 -21.85 8.42 -4.44
N ASN A 54 -21.43 7.98 -3.24
CA ASN A 54 -22.06 6.88 -2.50
C ASN A 54 -22.08 5.54 -3.29
N SER A 55 -21.10 5.31 -4.17
CA SER A 55 -21.03 4.09 -4.99
C SER A 55 -20.44 2.89 -4.25
N PHE A 56 -19.74 3.12 -3.14
CA PHE A 56 -19.05 2.05 -2.40
C PHE A 56 -19.47 1.96 -0.93
N THR A 57 -19.49 0.74 -0.42
CA THR A 57 -19.59 0.46 1.02
C THR A 57 -18.21 0.45 1.69
N HIS A 58 -17.17 0.07 0.94
CA HIS A 58 -15.79 -0.03 1.42
C HIS A 58 -14.82 0.55 0.38
N VAL A 59 -13.78 1.24 0.85
CA VAL A 59 -12.61 1.65 0.06
C VAL A 59 -11.37 1.12 0.76
N LEU A 60 -10.49 0.45 0.02
CA LEU A 60 -9.27 -0.14 0.54
C LEU A 60 -8.04 0.57 -0.03
N CYS A 61 -7.14 1.03 0.83
CA CYS A 61 -5.85 1.60 0.47
C CYS A 61 -4.74 0.82 1.19
N LEU A 62 -4.19 -0.19 0.52
CA LEU A 62 -3.31 -1.18 1.11
C LEU A 62 -1.84 -0.98 0.69
N TYR A 63 -0.90 -1.70 1.30
CA TYR A 63 0.52 -1.78 0.93
C TYR A 63 1.22 -0.43 0.74
N TYR A 64 1.31 0.41 1.70
CA TYR A 64 2.00 1.71 1.61
C TYR A 64 1.45 2.69 0.56
N THR A 65 0.36 2.39 -0.15
CA THR A 65 -0.22 3.24 -1.20
C THR A 65 -0.52 4.64 -0.69
N ILE A 66 -1.04 4.78 0.54
CA ILE A 66 -1.31 6.08 1.17
C ILE A 66 -0.05 6.98 1.24
N TYR A 67 1.14 6.39 1.38
CA TYR A 67 2.39 7.12 1.48
C TYR A 67 2.93 7.57 0.11
N GLN A 68 2.35 7.12 -0.99
CA GLN A 68 2.67 7.61 -2.33
C GLN A 68 1.99 8.96 -2.61
N PHE A 69 0.93 9.29 -1.89
CA PHE A 69 0.20 10.55 -2.08
C PHE A 69 0.85 11.68 -1.29
N LYS A 70 1.27 12.73 -2.00
CA LYS A 70 1.68 13.98 -1.38
C LYS A 70 0.47 14.69 -0.76
N ASP A 71 -0.64 14.74 -1.49
CA ASP A 71 -1.92 15.31 -1.06
C ASP A 71 -2.88 14.21 -0.57
N LYS A 72 -2.84 13.96 0.73
CA LYS A 72 -3.76 13.02 1.38
C LYS A 72 -5.15 13.63 1.65
N VAL A 73 -5.25 14.96 1.68
CA VAL A 73 -6.54 15.65 1.91
C VAL A 73 -7.48 15.39 0.74
N SER A 74 -7.01 15.54 -0.50
CA SER A 74 -7.80 15.22 -1.69
C SER A 74 -8.20 13.74 -1.71
N PHE A 75 -7.29 12.83 -1.34
CA PHE A 75 -7.61 11.42 -1.20
C PHE A 75 -8.76 11.17 -0.21
N PHE A 76 -8.71 11.75 1.01
CA PHE A 76 -9.78 11.59 2.00
C PHE A 76 -11.12 12.18 1.53
N ARG A 77 -11.11 13.37 0.91
CA ARG A 77 -12.32 13.99 0.33
C ARG A 77 -12.95 13.11 -0.72
N ASN A 78 -12.16 12.53 -1.60
CA ASN A 78 -12.65 11.64 -2.66
C ASN A 78 -13.22 10.34 -2.05
N CYS A 79 -12.53 9.72 -1.10
CA CYS A 79 -13.06 8.56 -0.40
C CYS A 79 -14.38 8.86 0.34
N TYR A 80 -14.47 10.04 0.97
CA TYR A 80 -15.72 10.49 1.61
C TYR A 80 -16.86 10.63 0.61
N HIS A 81 -16.57 11.16 -0.59
CA HIS A 81 -17.56 11.30 -1.66
C HIS A 81 -18.03 9.94 -2.19
N TRP A 82 -17.12 9.01 -2.39
CA TRP A 82 -17.42 7.70 -2.98
C TRP A 82 -18.09 6.73 -2.01
N LEU A 83 -17.76 6.78 -0.74
CA LEU A 83 -18.33 5.91 0.28
C LEU A 83 -19.78 6.30 0.57
N GLN A 84 -20.62 5.31 0.86
CA GLN A 84 -21.93 5.51 1.44
C GLN A 84 -21.80 6.00 2.90
N PRO A 85 -22.80 6.74 3.44
CA PRO A 85 -22.86 7.05 4.87
C PRO A 85 -22.74 5.77 5.72
N GLY A 86 -21.85 5.76 6.72
CA GLY A 86 -21.52 4.58 7.51
C GLY A 86 -20.62 3.56 6.79
N GLY A 87 -20.17 3.85 5.56
CA GLY A 87 -19.19 3.02 4.85
C GLY A 87 -17.78 3.16 5.43
N TYR A 88 -16.89 2.27 5.05
CA TYR A 88 -15.56 2.14 5.66
C TYR A 88 -14.44 2.42 4.69
N LEU A 89 -13.49 3.24 5.12
CA LEU A 89 -12.18 3.39 4.50
C LEU A 89 -11.16 2.58 5.29
N ILE A 90 -10.52 1.60 4.65
CA ILE A 90 -9.54 0.73 5.28
C ILE A 90 -8.16 1.08 4.74
N ILE A 91 -7.25 1.49 5.63
CA ILE A 91 -5.92 1.94 5.26
C ILE A 91 -4.85 1.14 5.98
N HIS A 92 -3.84 0.67 5.24
CA HIS A 92 -2.63 0.12 5.80
C HIS A 92 -1.71 1.27 6.23
N LEU A 93 -1.52 1.41 7.54
CA LEU A 93 -0.64 2.40 8.14
C LEU A 93 0.53 1.73 8.87
N VAL A 94 1.66 2.43 8.90
CA VAL A 94 2.87 1.96 9.60
C VAL A 94 3.40 3.05 10.52
N ASP A 95 4.05 2.65 11.61
CA ASP A 95 4.86 3.59 12.40
C ASP A 95 6.12 3.94 11.58
N PRO A 96 6.25 5.15 11.03
CA PRO A 96 7.33 5.50 10.12
C PRO A 96 8.70 5.49 10.79
N ASP A 97 8.74 5.49 12.10
CA ASP A 97 9.98 5.46 12.87
C ASP A 97 10.37 4.05 13.32
N LYS A 98 9.50 3.04 13.23
CA LYS A 98 9.72 1.71 13.81
C LYS A 98 9.51 0.53 12.86
N PHE A 99 8.64 0.62 11.86
CA PHE A 99 8.35 -0.51 10.98
C PHE A 99 9.59 -0.96 10.18
N ASP A 100 9.67 -2.23 9.88
CA ASP A 100 10.74 -2.77 9.03
C ASP A 100 10.38 -2.54 7.55
N MET A 101 11.25 -1.83 6.86
CA MET A 101 11.08 -1.48 5.45
C MET A 101 11.62 -2.55 4.51
N ALA A 102 12.44 -3.47 5.03
CA ALA A 102 13.11 -4.47 4.23
C ALA A 102 12.26 -5.74 4.13
N ILE A 103 12.13 -6.27 2.91
CA ILE A 103 11.61 -7.63 2.74
C ILE A 103 12.62 -8.60 3.36
N PRO A 104 12.23 -9.48 4.30
CA PRO A 104 13.12 -10.45 4.88
C PRO A 104 13.78 -11.28 3.77
N SER A 105 15.12 -11.45 3.82
CA SER A 105 15.79 -12.28 2.83
C SER A 105 15.30 -13.72 2.94
N SER A 106 15.09 -14.39 1.81
CA SER A 106 14.59 -15.78 1.74
C SER A 106 15.47 -16.78 2.53
N LYS A 107 16.73 -16.46 2.77
CA LYS A 107 17.64 -17.25 3.62
C LYS A 107 17.27 -17.23 5.11
N ASN A 108 16.55 -16.20 5.56
CA ASN A 108 16.14 -16.07 6.97
C ASN A 108 14.76 -16.71 7.24
N ILE A 109 13.98 -16.99 6.22
CA ILE A 109 12.65 -17.62 6.34
C ILE A 109 12.78 -19.10 6.75
N LEU A 110 13.87 -19.78 6.41
CA LEU A 110 14.11 -21.19 6.72
C LEU A 110 14.60 -21.44 8.16
N PHE A 111 15.11 -20.44 8.88
CA PHE A 111 15.75 -20.62 10.20
C PHE A 111 15.27 -19.64 11.29
N GLY A 112 13.99 -19.29 11.30
CA GLY A 112 13.39 -18.49 12.38
C GLY A 112 13.29 -17.01 12.06
N SER A 113 12.47 -16.34 12.85
CA SER A 113 12.15 -14.92 12.74
C SER A 113 13.36 -14.06 12.43
N PRO A 114 13.25 -13.05 11.56
CA PRO A 114 14.32 -12.09 11.37
C PRO A 114 14.66 -11.51 12.75
N LYS A 115 15.86 -11.80 13.22
CA LYS A 115 16.36 -11.15 14.44
C LYS A 115 16.49 -9.67 14.11
N ILE A 116 15.70 -8.85 14.77
CA ILE A 116 16.02 -7.44 14.94
C ILE A 116 17.31 -7.44 15.77
N VAL A 117 18.44 -7.37 15.09
CA VAL A 117 19.74 -7.28 15.72
C VAL A 117 20.03 -5.79 15.91
N GLY A 118 19.67 -5.28 17.10
CA GLY A 118 19.94 -3.91 17.51
C GLY A 118 18.88 -2.90 17.08
N ASP A 119 19.02 -1.65 17.55
CA ASP A 119 18.14 -0.52 17.25
C ASP A 119 18.28 -0.01 15.79
N GLU A 120 19.10 -0.63 14.96
CA GLU A 120 19.26 -0.26 13.55
C GLU A 120 18.30 -1.05 12.67
N ARG A 121 17.39 -0.31 12.05
CA ARG A 121 16.44 -0.80 11.04
C ARG A 121 17.19 -1.30 9.80
N ASN A 122 16.76 -2.44 9.28
CA ASN A 122 17.21 -2.88 7.96
C ASN A 122 16.68 -1.92 6.89
N LYS A 123 17.57 -1.11 6.33
CA LYS A 123 17.25 -0.16 5.25
C LYS A 123 17.43 -0.78 3.87
N ASP A 124 18.12 -1.91 3.81
CA ASP A 124 18.46 -2.60 2.57
C ASP A 124 18.04 -4.05 2.65
N SER A 125 17.44 -4.55 1.59
CA SER A 125 17.17 -5.97 1.45
C SER A 125 17.68 -6.52 0.11
N ILE A 126 18.09 -7.78 0.10
CA ILE A 126 18.49 -8.51 -1.10
C ILE A 126 17.78 -9.85 -1.06
N VAL A 127 16.95 -10.10 -2.07
CA VAL A 127 16.26 -11.38 -2.26
C VAL A 127 16.75 -12.00 -3.55
N ASP A 128 17.25 -13.21 -3.45
CA ASP A 128 17.77 -13.97 -4.57
C ASP A 128 16.69 -14.95 -5.07
N PHE A 129 16.03 -14.61 -6.19
CA PHE A 129 15.06 -15.47 -6.87
C PHE A 129 15.76 -16.32 -7.94
N THR A 130 15.09 -17.33 -8.46
CA THR A 130 15.62 -18.24 -9.49
C THR A 130 16.16 -17.49 -10.71
N ASN A 131 15.39 -16.52 -11.24
CA ASN A 131 15.69 -15.85 -12.50
C ASN A 131 16.19 -14.41 -12.34
N TYR A 132 16.11 -13.84 -11.15
CA TYR A 132 16.53 -12.46 -10.89
C TYR A 132 16.95 -12.24 -9.43
N VAL A 133 17.72 -11.20 -9.21
CA VAL A 133 18.04 -10.66 -7.87
C VAL A 133 17.28 -9.38 -7.68
N TYR A 134 16.49 -9.30 -6.61
CA TYR A 134 15.82 -8.09 -6.17
C TYR A 134 16.61 -7.43 -5.05
N LYS A 135 16.80 -6.13 -5.16
CA LYS A 135 17.37 -5.30 -4.08
C LYS A 135 16.42 -4.15 -3.80
N SER A 136 16.17 -3.84 -2.56
CA SER A 136 15.51 -2.61 -2.14
C SER A 136 16.40 -1.83 -1.18
N SER A 137 16.35 -0.51 -1.27
CA SER A 137 17.05 0.41 -0.41
C SER A 137 16.14 1.57 -0.04
N TRP A 138 16.12 1.93 1.24
CA TRP A 138 15.30 3.00 1.78
C TRP A 138 16.19 4.11 2.33
N LYS A 139 16.11 5.28 1.72
CA LYS A 139 16.87 6.46 2.11
C LYS A 139 15.94 7.52 2.70
N LYS A 140 16.15 7.86 3.97
CA LYS A 140 15.45 8.99 4.60
C LYS A 140 15.99 10.30 4.03
N ASN A 141 15.11 11.14 3.51
CA ASN A 141 15.43 12.46 3.00
C ASN A 141 15.13 13.52 4.07
N ALA A 142 15.34 14.79 3.72
CA ALA A 142 14.92 15.90 4.59
C ALA A 142 13.40 15.90 4.80
N GLY A 143 12.95 16.15 6.02
CA GLY A 143 11.54 16.14 6.41
C GLY A 143 10.99 14.72 6.60
N LYS A 144 9.74 14.50 6.14
CA LYS A 144 9.01 13.23 6.29
C LYS A 144 9.13 12.30 5.07
N ASN A 145 9.99 12.64 4.11
CA ASN A 145 10.10 11.92 2.84
C ASN A 145 11.13 10.80 2.94
N VAL A 146 10.84 9.70 2.28
CA VAL A 146 11.73 8.54 2.12
C VAL A 146 11.80 8.19 0.64
N THR A 147 12.99 7.95 0.12
CA THR A 147 13.17 7.39 -1.22
C THR A 147 13.32 5.88 -1.09
N LEU A 148 12.44 5.14 -1.76
CA LEU A 148 12.56 3.71 -2.00
C LEU A 148 13.21 3.52 -3.37
N THR A 149 14.36 2.88 -3.39
CA THR A 149 15.03 2.44 -4.63
C THR A 149 14.92 0.93 -4.73
N GLU A 150 14.37 0.44 -5.84
CA GLU A 150 14.25 -0.99 -6.13
C GLU A 150 15.09 -1.32 -7.35
N THR A 151 15.90 -2.36 -7.28
CA THR A 151 16.73 -2.84 -8.38
C THR A 151 16.43 -4.31 -8.65
N ILE A 152 16.06 -4.62 -9.88
CA ILE A 152 15.82 -5.98 -10.36
C ILE A 152 16.89 -6.30 -11.40
N LYS A 153 17.78 -7.25 -11.08
CA LYS A 153 18.81 -7.74 -11.99
C LYS A 153 18.42 -9.11 -12.51
N ASN A 154 18.21 -9.22 -13.81
CA ASN A 154 17.96 -10.51 -14.46
C ASN A 154 19.26 -11.33 -14.52
N LYS A 155 19.21 -12.60 -14.14
CA LYS A 155 20.39 -13.49 -14.11
C LYS A 155 20.76 -14.05 -15.49
N ASN A 156 19.78 -14.15 -16.40
CA ASN A 156 19.98 -14.79 -17.70
C ASN A 156 20.61 -13.86 -18.73
N ASN A 157 20.29 -12.56 -18.66
CA ASN A 157 20.76 -11.58 -19.66
C ASN A 157 21.43 -10.35 -19.05
N SER A 158 21.66 -10.35 -17.75
CA SER A 158 22.29 -9.25 -16.99
C SER A 158 21.58 -7.89 -17.08
N ASN A 159 20.38 -7.82 -17.63
CA ASN A 159 19.60 -6.60 -17.68
C ASN A 159 19.25 -6.14 -16.26
N ILE A 160 19.37 -4.84 -16.03
CA ILE A 160 19.06 -4.20 -14.76
C ILE A 160 17.91 -3.24 -14.98
N ARG A 161 16.87 -3.37 -14.16
CA ARG A 161 15.79 -2.40 -14.03
C ARG A 161 15.89 -1.75 -12.65
N GLN A 162 15.87 -0.43 -12.61
CA GLN A 162 15.83 0.34 -11.38
C GLN A 162 14.59 1.22 -11.37
N ASN A 163 13.89 1.24 -10.22
CA ASN A 163 12.78 2.14 -9.94
C ASN A 163 13.15 2.99 -8.72
N GLU A 164 12.77 4.24 -8.74
CA GLU A 164 12.80 5.13 -7.57
C GLU A 164 11.40 5.67 -7.29
N GLN A 165 11.04 5.67 -6.02
CA GLN A 165 9.75 6.20 -5.56
C GLN A 165 9.94 7.03 -4.30
N THR A 166 9.34 8.22 -4.27
CA THR A 166 9.26 9.03 -3.05
C THR A 166 8.02 8.68 -2.27
N LEU A 167 8.19 8.36 -0.99
CA LEU A 167 7.10 8.11 -0.06
C LEU A 167 7.04 9.24 0.97
N TYR A 168 5.84 9.74 1.22
CA TYR A 168 5.52 10.81 2.17
C TYR A 168 5.07 10.17 3.48
N MET A 169 6.04 9.91 4.37
CA MET A 169 5.88 9.09 5.58
C MET A 169 5.48 9.95 6.79
N GLU A 170 4.25 10.45 6.78
CA GLU A 170 3.69 11.11 7.95
C GLU A 170 3.46 10.12 9.09
N LYS A 171 3.46 10.63 10.34
CA LYS A 171 3.09 9.83 11.50
C LYS A 171 1.62 9.39 11.40
N ILE A 172 1.31 8.23 11.96
CA ILE A 172 -0.07 7.69 12.01
C ILE A 172 -1.04 8.73 12.53
N GLN A 173 -0.67 9.46 13.60
CA GLN A 173 -1.53 10.46 14.22
C GLN A 173 -1.85 11.64 13.29
N ASP A 174 -0.89 12.06 12.44
CA ASP A 174 -1.11 13.12 11.45
C ASP A 174 -2.12 12.66 10.38
N ILE A 175 -2.01 11.38 9.95
CA ILE A 175 -2.94 10.77 8.98
C ILE A 175 -4.33 10.64 9.58
N ILE A 176 -4.45 10.17 10.84
CA ILE A 176 -5.74 10.10 11.56
C ILE A 176 -6.38 11.46 11.67
N SER A 177 -5.61 12.50 12.06
CA SER A 177 -6.11 13.87 12.16
C SER A 177 -6.60 14.39 10.81
N SER A 178 -5.87 14.10 9.74
CA SER A 178 -6.30 14.46 8.37
C SER A 178 -7.59 13.75 7.97
N ALA A 179 -7.72 12.46 8.26
CA ALA A 179 -8.94 11.69 8.01
C ALA A 179 -10.14 12.27 8.80
N SER A 180 -9.94 12.56 10.09
CA SER A 180 -10.99 13.12 10.97
C SER A 180 -11.48 14.49 10.47
N ASN A 181 -10.57 15.35 10.03
CA ASN A 181 -10.91 16.66 9.45
C ASN A 181 -11.68 16.54 8.11
N ASN A 182 -11.71 15.36 7.50
CA ASN A 182 -12.42 15.08 6.26
C ASN A 182 -13.62 14.10 6.46
N GLY A 183 -14.15 14.03 7.68
CA GLY A 183 -15.42 13.33 7.95
C GLY A 183 -15.30 11.86 8.28
N PHE A 184 -14.13 11.41 8.72
CA PHE A 184 -13.91 10.02 9.16
C PHE A 184 -13.66 9.91 10.66
N THR A 185 -14.06 8.80 11.24
CA THR A 185 -13.70 8.43 12.62
C THR A 185 -13.06 7.05 12.65
N VAL A 186 -12.05 6.86 13.50
CA VAL A 186 -11.44 5.54 13.69
C VAL A 186 -12.43 4.62 14.40
N LYS A 187 -12.80 3.52 13.78
CA LYS A 187 -13.71 2.50 14.35
C LYS A 187 -12.96 1.35 14.99
N SER A 188 -11.92 0.87 14.31
CA SER A 188 -11.08 -0.20 14.83
C SER A 188 -9.68 -0.17 14.22
N VAL A 189 -8.76 -0.89 14.87
CA VAL A 189 -7.37 -1.03 14.42
C VAL A 189 -6.98 -2.50 14.59
N VAL A 190 -6.41 -3.08 13.55
CA VAL A 190 -5.86 -4.43 13.55
C VAL A 190 -4.35 -4.35 13.40
N ASN A 191 -3.61 -4.93 14.35
CA ASN A 191 -2.16 -5.06 14.23
C ASN A 191 -1.81 -6.23 13.30
N LEU A 192 -0.94 -6.00 12.33
CA LEU A 192 -0.58 -6.98 11.30
C LEU A 192 0.61 -7.87 11.68
N LYS A 193 1.06 -7.88 12.94
CA LYS A 193 2.21 -8.68 13.40
C LYS A 193 2.13 -10.15 12.99
N SER A 194 0.94 -10.76 13.06
CA SER A 194 0.75 -12.17 12.69
C SER A 194 0.96 -12.44 11.21
N SER A 195 0.71 -11.46 10.34
CA SER A 195 0.79 -11.59 8.89
C SER A 195 2.11 -11.07 8.31
N THR A 196 2.67 -10.02 8.91
CA THR A 196 3.89 -9.35 8.42
C THR A 196 5.12 -9.65 9.25
N MET A 197 4.96 -10.27 10.43
CA MET A 197 5.99 -10.44 11.47
C MET A 197 6.53 -9.11 12.03
N ASP A 198 5.97 -7.97 11.60
CA ASP A 198 6.31 -6.63 12.04
C ASP A 198 5.19 -6.05 12.92
N PRO A 199 5.45 -5.75 14.22
CA PRO A 199 4.44 -5.23 15.13
C PRO A 199 4.06 -3.76 14.88
N PHE A 200 4.73 -3.09 13.96
CA PHE A 200 4.57 -1.67 13.67
C PHE A 200 3.77 -1.39 12.40
N GLN A 201 3.03 -2.38 11.91
CA GLN A 201 2.13 -2.30 10.77
C GLN A 201 0.69 -2.57 11.21
N TYR A 202 -0.26 -1.79 10.68
CA TYR A 202 -1.64 -1.79 11.14
C TYR A 202 -2.62 -1.63 9.97
N LEU A 203 -3.82 -2.23 10.06
CA LEU A 203 -4.98 -1.83 9.29
C LEU A 203 -5.87 -0.95 10.17
N TYR A 204 -6.10 0.28 9.73
CA TYR A 204 -7.03 1.21 10.34
C TYR A 204 -8.35 1.20 9.58
N PHE A 205 -9.43 1.03 10.30
CA PHE A 205 -10.79 1.07 9.79
C PHE A 205 -11.40 2.43 10.18
N PHE A 206 -11.59 3.26 9.19
CA PHE A 206 -12.22 4.57 9.34
C PHE A 206 -13.68 4.49 8.87
N GLU A 207 -14.62 4.86 9.71
CA GLU A 207 -16.02 4.95 9.35
C GLU A 207 -16.32 6.37 8.82
N ARG A 208 -16.99 6.46 7.66
CA ARG A 208 -17.51 7.72 7.16
C ARG A 208 -18.66 8.19 8.06
N MET A 209 -18.50 9.39 8.66
CA MET A 209 -19.56 10.02 9.45
C MET A 209 -20.75 10.44 8.56
N LEU A 210 -21.93 10.55 9.16
CA LEU A 210 -23.18 10.95 8.49
C LEU A 210 -23.12 12.39 7.99
#